data_28fedc87100d7aa68667dd34c728941c
#
_entry.id   28fedc87100d7aa68667dd34c728941c
#
_cell.length_a   1.000
_cell.length_b   1.000
_cell.length_c   1.000
_cell.angle_alpha   90.00
_cell.angle_beta   90.00
_cell.angle_gamma   90.00
#
_symmetry.space_group_name_H-M   'P 1'
#
loop_
_entity.id
_entity.type
_entity.pdbx_description
1 polymer ?
#
loop_
_entity_poly.entity_id
_entity_poly.type
_entity_poly.pdbx_seq_one_letter_code
_entity_poly.pdbx_strand_id
1 'polypeptide(L)'
;QLLSVDESLKKIIKDFKTKYPDGNLITCGHSLGGGIASIAALKYTSNLEIPTYCITFGSPRVGNSDFCKEFNNKILSSIRIVNDDDPIPLVPLPCTYTHVDGIKWLCDEKVLTKSQQCCKWLRFIRNFFLSCSTCCLVSAFEDHTMDNYIDDLEHIENFKNNEQLYKV
;
A
#
# COMPACT_ATOMS: atom_id res chain seq x y z
N GLN A 1 8.06 -15.72 19.60
CA GLN A 1 6.73 -15.81 18.93
C GLN A 1 6.78 -15.35 17.46
N LEU A 2 7.37 -14.18 17.13
CA LEU A 2 7.45 -13.71 15.74
C LEU A 2 8.23 -14.66 14.82
N LEU A 3 9.32 -15.25 15.29
CA LEU A 3 10.11 -16.23 14.54
C LEU A 3 9.33 -17.51 14.24
N SER A 4 8.47 -17.95 15.16
CA SER A 4 7.64 -19.15 14.96
C SER A 4 6.54 -18.93 13.93
N VAL A 5 5.96 -17.72 13.86
CA VAL A 5 4.96 -17.36 12.84
C VAL A 5 5.60 -17.32 11.46
N ASP A 6 6.78 -16.74 11.33
CA ASP A 6 7.50 -16.66 10.05
C ASP A 6 7.86 -18.05 9.50
N GLU A 7 8.35 -18.95 10.32
CA GLU A 7 8.67 -20.31 9.89
C GLU A 7 7.41 -21.09 9.49
N SER A 8 6.31 -20.89 10.21
CA SER A 8 5.01 -21.50 9.86
C SER A 8 4.50 -20.98 8.50
N LEU A 9 4.58 -19.68 8.26
CA LEU A 9 4.19 -19.08 6.99
C LEU A 9 5.08 -19.55 5.84
N LYS A 10 6.39 -19.61 6.02
CA LYS A 10 7.31 -20.15 5.01
C LYS A 10 6.95 -21.58 4.63
N LYS A 11 6.63 -22.42 5.63
CA LYS A 11 6.21 -23.81 5.38
C LYS A 11 4.94 -23.84 4.54
N ILE A 12 3.90 -23.10 4.95
CA ILE A 12 2.62 -23.04 4.22
C ILE A 12 2.83 -22.57 2.78
N ILE A 13 3.64 -21.53 2.54
CA ILE A 13 3.90 -21.01 1.20
C ILE A 13 4.68 -22.04 0.35
N LYS A 14 5.65 -22.75 0.95
CA LYS A 14 6.38 -23.83 0.26
C LYS A 14 5.47 -24.99 -0.12
N ASP A 15 4.61 -25.43 0.80
CA ASP A 15 3.64 -26.50 0.55
C ASP A 15 2.64 -26.10 -0.55
N PHE A 16 2.20 -24.83 -0.53
CA PHE A 16 1.36 -24.25 -1.58
C PHE A 16 2.08 -24.24 -2.93
N LYS A 17 3.32 -23.74 -3.00
CA LYS A 17 4.11 -23.70 -4.24
C LYS A 17 4.37 -25.10 -4.81
N THR A 18 4.59 -26.09 -3.93
CA THR A 18 4.75 -27.49 -4.34
C THR A 18 3.48 -28.06 -4.97
N LYS A 19 2.32 -27.71 -4.38
CA LYS A 19 1.02 -28.18 -4.87
C LYS A 19 0.56 -27.43 -6.12
N TYR A 20 0.91 -26.16 -6.22
CA TYR A 20 0.52 -25.25 -7.31
C TYR A 20 1.77 -24.52 -7.86
N PRO A 21 2.56 -25.15 -8.74
CA PRO A 21 3.82 -24.58 -9.23
C PRO A 21 3.67 -23.22 -9.91
N ASP A 22 2.55 -22.98 -10.60
CA ASP A 22 2.22 -21.72 -11.29
C ASP A 22 1.44 -20.75 -10.40
N GLY A 23 1.28 -21.06 -9.11
CA GLY A 23 0.55 -20.22 -8.16
C GLY A 23 1.32 -18.95 -7.81
N ASN A 24 0.58 -17.85 -7.61
CA ASN A 24 1.10 -16.57 -7.18
C ASN A 24 0.79 -16.30 -5.70
N LEU A 25 1.63 -15.51 -5.04
CA LEU A 25 1.38 -15.00 -3.70
C LEU A 25 0.79 -13.59 -3.79
N ILE A 26 -0.28 -13.36 -3.04
CA ILE A 26 -0.81 -12.00 -2.86
C ILE A 26 -0.65 -11.64 -1.39
N THR A 27 0.04 -10.53 -1.11
CA THR A 27 0.10 -9.93 0.22
C THR A 27 -0.79 -8.70 0.25
N CYS A 28 -1.60 -8.59 1.30
CA CYS A 28 -2.54 -7.48 1.44
C CYS A 28 -2.55 -6.96 2.88
N GLY A 29 -2.76 -5.65 3.05
CA GLY A 29 -2.86 -5.08 4.39
C GLY A 29 -3.21 -3.60 4.41
N HIS A 30 -3.83 -3.20 5.52
CA HIS A 30 -4.21 -1.83 5.83
C HIS A 30 -3.27 -1.26 6.91
N SER A 31 -2.95 0.02 6.83
CA SER A 31 -2.18 0.74 7.84
C SER A 31 -0.81 0.06 8.12
N LEU A 32 -0.48 -0.21 9.38
CA LEU A 32 0.69 -0.99 9.77
C LEU A 32 0.73 -2.37 9.09
N GLY A 33 -0.45 -3.02 8.93
CA GLY A 33 -0.57 -4.29 8.19
C GLY A 33 -0.14 -4.17 6.73
N GLY A 34 -0.35 -3.01 6.09
CA GLY A 34 0.16 -2.71 4.76
C GLY A 34 1.69 -2.65 4.71
N GLY A 35 2.31 -2.05 5.73
CA GLY A 35 3.75 -2.08 5.89
C GLY A 35 4.30 -3.50 6.06
N ILE A 36 3.65 -4.30 6.90
CA ILE A 36 4.02 -5.72 7.11
C ILE A 36 3.84 -6.53 5.81
N ALA A 37 2.75 -6.30 5.07
CA ALA A 37 2.49 -6.95 3.79
C ALA A 37 3.59 -6.66 2.76
N SER A 38 4.09 -5.43 2.70
CA SER A 38 5.18 -5.03 1.82
C SER A 38 6.50 -5.72 2.18
N ILE A 39 6.82 -5.81 3.47
CA ILE A 39 8.02 -6.53 3.95
C ILE A 39 7.89 -8.04 3.63
N ALA A 40 6.72 -8.62 3.91
CA ALA A 40 6.45 -10.03 3.65
C ALA A 40 6.54 -10.36 2.15
N ALA A 41 5.97 -9.50 1.29
CA ALA A 41 6.07 -9.63 -0.16
C ALA A 41 7.52 -9.79 -0.60
N LEU A 42 8.37 -8.82 -0.28
CA LEU A 42 9.79 -8.86 -0.67
C LEU A 42 10.51 -10.07 -0.08
N LYS A 43 10.28 -10.36 1.20
CA LYS A 43 10.92 -11.49 1.90
C LYS A 43 10.60 -12.83 1.27
N TYR A 44 9.32 -13.11 1.00
CA TYR A 44 8.91 -14.41 0.48
C TYR A 44 9.22 -14.55 -1.00
N THR A 45 9.11 -13.48 -1.79
CA THR A 45 9.58 -13.48 -3.18
C THR A 45 11.06 -13.82 -3.25
N SER A 46 11.89 -13.17 -2.42
CA SER A 46 13.36 -13.37 -2.44
C SER A 46 13.77 -14.75 -1.94
N ASN A 47 13.09 -15.29 -0.92
CA ASN A 47 13.50 -16.53 -0.29
C ASN A 47 12.89 -17.78 -0.94
N LEU A 48 11.75 -17.65 -1.58
CA LEU A 48 10.98 -18.80 -2.09
C LEU A 48 10.79 -18.73 -3.61
N GLU A 49 11.26 -17.68 -4.26
CA GLU A 49 11.12 -17.45 -5.70
C GLU A 49 9.68 -17.62 -6.19
N ILE A 50 8.72 -17.13 -5.38
CA ILE A 50 7.30 -17.17 -5.71
C ILE A 50 6.88 -15.81 -6.31
N PRO A 51 6.22 -15.79 -7.47
CA PRO A 51 5.69 -14.56 -8.04
C PRO A 51 4.70 -13.92 -7.07
N THR A 52 4.92 -12.65 -6.73
CA THR A 52 4.17 -11.99 -5.65
C THR A 52 3.58 -10.66 -6.12
N TYR A 53 2.33 -10.43 -5.71
CA TYR A 53 1.61 -9.17 -5.81
C TYR A 53 1.44 -8.57 -4.42
N CYS A 54 1.45 -7.24 -4.33
CA CYS A 54 1.28 -6.54 -3.06
C CYS A 54 0.20 -5.45 -3.17
N ILE A 55 -0.83 -5.53 -2.34
CA ILE A 55 -1.94 -4.56 -2.30
C ILE A 55 -2.01 -3.96 -0.91
N THR A 56 -1.92 -2.63 -0.80
CA THR A 56 -1.96 -1.97 0.50
C THR A 56 -2.90 -0.77 0.51
N PHE A 57 -3.50 -0.53 1.66
CA PHE A 57 -4.44 0.55 1.92
C PHE A 57 -3.88 1.42 3.05
N GLY A 58 -3.70 2.71 2.83
CA GLY A 58 -3.19 3.62 3.86
C GLY A 58 -1.83 3.21 4.46
N SER A 59 -0.99 2.52 3.69
CA SER A 59 0.28 2.00 4.21
C SER A 59 1.30 3.11 4.43
N PRO A 60 2.01 3.11 5.58
CA PRO A 60 3.14 4.01 5.80
C PRO A 60 4.34 3.66 4.91
N ARG A 61 5.36 4.50 4.89
CA ARG A 61 6.66 4.16 4.29
C ARG A 61 7.32 3.05 5.08
N VAL A 62 7.91 2.07 4.38
CA VAL A 62 8.39 0.82 4.99
C VAL A 62 9.90 0.75 5.05
N GLY A 63 10.60 1.26 4.04
CA GLY A 63 12.04 1.13 3.93
C GLY A 63 12.73 2.32 3.28
N ASN A 64 14.04 2.22 3.17
CA ASN A 64 14.88 3.19 2.49
C ASN A 64 14.81 3.00 0.96
N SER A 65 15.57 3.82 0.22
CA SER A 65 15.64 3.75 -1.24
C SER A 65 16.09 2.38 -1.76
N ASP A 66 16.96 1.68 -1.04
CA ASP A 66 17.47 0.37 -1.49
C ASP A 66 16.40 -0.71 -1.33
N PHE A 67 15.65 -0.69 -0.21
CA PHE A 67 14.47 -1.53 -0.04
C PHE A 67 13.46 -1.32 -1.18
N CYS A 68 13.16 -0.04 -1.50
CA CYS A 68 12.18 0.27 -2.54
C CYS A 68 12.64 -0.18 -3.94
N LYS A 69 13.92 0.01 -4.26
CA LYS A 69 14.49 -0.50 -5.53
C LYS A 69 14.39 -2.02 -5.62
N GLU A 70 14.77 -2.72 -4.56
CA GLU A 70 14.70 -4.18 -4.53
C GLU A 70 13.25 -4.68 -4.64
N PHE A 71 12.33 -4.04 -3.91
CA PHE A 71 10.90 -4.34 -3.96
C PHE A 71 10.35 -4.15 -5.39
N ASN A 72 10.56 -2.96 -5.99
CA ASN A 72 10.04 -2.65 -7.32
C ASN A 72 10.62 -3.55 -8.42
N ASN A 73 11.82 -4.08 -8.22
CA ASN A 73 12.45 -5.02 -9.18
C ASN A 73 11.94 -6.46 -9.03
N LYS A 74 11.54 -6.88 -7.82
CA LYS A 74 11.20 -8.28 -7.54
C LYS A 74 9.71 -8.56 -7.48
N ILE A 75 8.90 -7.57 -7.08
CA ILE A 75 7.46 -7.73 -6.98
C ILE A 75 6.83 -7.53 -8.35
N LEU A 76 6.01 -8.50 -8.79
CA LEU A 76 5.38 -8.46 -10.11
C LEU A 76 4.52 -7.23 -10.31
N SER A 77 3.71 -6.91 -9.32
CA SER A 77 2.93 -5.67 -9.30
C SER A 77 2.61 -5.27 -7.87
N SER A 78 2.60 -3.96 -7.63
CA SER A 78 2.14 -3.40 -6.38
C SER A 78 1.06 -2.34 -6.62
N ILE A 79 0.05 -2.35 -5.75
CA ILE A 79 -1.01 -1.35 -5.73
C ILE A 79 -1.04 -0.77 -4.32
N ARG A 80 -0.76 0.51 -4.21
CA ARG A 80 -0.85 1.27 -2.96
C ARG A 80 -2.01 2.23 -3.05
N ILE A 81 -3.11 1.91 -2.38
CA ILE A 81 -4.30 2.75 -2.31
C ILE A 81 -4.13 3.72 -1.16
N VAL A 82 -4.29 5.01 -1.47
CA VAL A 82 -4.18 6.11 -0.52
C VAL A 82 -5.44 6.94 -0.62
N ASN A 83 -6.17 7.04 0.48
CA ASN A 83 -7.37 7.86 0.55
C ASN A 83 -7.01 9.32 0.83
N ASP A 84 -7.76 10.25 0.31
CA ASP A 84 -7.62 11.70 0.22
C ASP A 84 -6.62 12.31 1.24
N ASP A 85 -7.07 12.66 2.42
CA ASP A 85 -6.28 13.33 3.44
C ASP A 85 -5.73 12.35 4.52
N ASP A 86 -5.68 11.04 4.24
CA ASP A 86 -5.07 10.02 5.13
C ASP A 86 -3.62 10.40 5.48
N PRO A 87 -3.30 10.67 6.77
CA PRO A 87 -1.96 11.07 7.18
C PRO A 87 -0.95 9.92 7.27
N ILE A 88 -1.40 8.67 7.37
CA ILE A 88 -0.53 7.51 7.63
C ILE A 88 0.46 7.25 6.48
N PRO A 89 0.09 7.36 5.20
CA PRO A 89 1.06 7.24 4.11
C PRO A 89 2.17 8.29 4.13
N LEU A 90 2.02 9.36 4.90
CA LEU A 90 3.04 10.41 5.00
C LEU A 90 4.15 10.10 6.00
N VAL A 91 3.95 9.12 6.88
CA VAL A 91 4.92 8.72 7.90
C VAL A 91 5.61 7.41 7.53
N PRO A 92 6.84 7.19 8.02
CA PRO A 92 7.78 8.17 8.54
C PRO A 92 8.12 9.25 7.51
N LEU A 93 8.62 10.42 7.97
CA LEU A 93 8.99 11.52 7.07
C LEU A 93 10.01 11.07 6.01
N PRO A 94 10.00 11.68 4.80
CA PRO A 94 10.79 11.21 3.65
C PRO A 94 12.28 11.58 3.73
N CYS A 95 12.88 11.60 4.93
CA CYS A 95 14.31 11.84 5.10
C CYS A 95 15.14 10.58 4.83
N THR A 96 14.66 9.44 5.32
CA THR A 96 15.35 8.14 5.21
C THR A 96 14.45 7.05 4.64
N TYR A 97 13.14 7.26 4.65
CA TYR A 97 12.12 6.32 4.18
C TYR A 97 11.52 6.78 2.85
N THR A 98 11.27 5.83 1.98
CA THR A 98 10.68 6.04 0.66
C THR A 98 9.50 5.08 0.46
N HIS A 99 8.57 5.44 -0.39
CA HIS A 99 7.51 4.53 -0.81
C HIS A 99 7.94 3.65 -1.96
N VAL A 100 7.45 2.41 -1.95
CA VAL A 100 7.43 1.56 -3.15
C VAL A 100 6.47 2.12 -4.19
N ASP A 101 6.61 1.72 -5.44
CA ASP A 101 5.77 2.17 -6.55
C ASP A 101 4.31 1.67 -6.45
N GLY A 102 3.49 2.05 -7.41
CA GLY A 102 2.11 1.56 -7.57
C GLY A 102 1.04 2.38 -6.87
N ILE A 103 1.29 3.67 -6.58
CA ILE A 103 0.30 4.52 -5.91
C ILE A 103 -0.96 4.74 -6.75
N LYS A 104 -2.12 4.56 -6.11
CA LYS A 104 -3.46 4.95 -6.56
C LYS A 104 -4.08 5.84 -5.50
N TRP A 105 -4.24 7.11 -5.82
CA TRP A 105 -4.79 8.08 -4.89
C TRP A 105 -6.28 8.24 -5.13
N LEU A 106 -7.09 7.98 -4.12
CA LEU A 106 -8.53 8.18 -4.14
C LEU A 106 -8.83 9.60 -3.68
N CYS A 107 -9.76 10.25 -4.34
CA CYS A 107 -10.25 11.56 -3.93
C CYS A 107 -11.58 11.87 -4.60
N ASP A 108 -12.59 12.26 -3.84
CA ASP A 108 -13.91 12.61 -4.33
C ASP A 108 -14.43 11.52 -5.32
N GLU A 109 -14.38 10.26 -4.89
CA GLU A 109 -14.83 9.08 -5.66
C GLU A 109 -14.09 8.90 -7.01
N LYS A 110 -12.85 9.38 -7.12
CA LYS A 110 -12.03 9.28 -8.34
C LYS A 110 -10.60 8.87 -8.03
N VAL A 111 -10.00 8.12 -8.96
CA VAL A 111 -8.56 7.85 -8.92
C VAL A 111 -7.81 9.00 -9.59
N LEU A 112 -6.94 9.66 -8.84
CA LEU A 112 -6.20 10.81 -9.36
C LEU A 112 -5.06 10.40 -10.29
N THR A 113 -4.84 11.21 -11.33
CA THR A 113 -3.64 11.13 -12.17
C THR A 113 -2.39 11.59 -11.42
N LYS A 114 -1.20 11.22 -11.90
CA LYS A 114 0.08 11.64 -11.29
C LYS A 114 0.21 13.16 -11.11
N SER A 115 -0.27 13.96 -12.05
CA SER A 115 -0.22 15.42 -11.96
C SER A 115 -1.16 15.98 -10.89
N GLN A 116 -2.36 15.42 -10.76
CA GLN A 116 -3.33 15.79 -9.73
C GLN A 116 -2.84 15.38 -8.33
N GLN A 117 -2.18 14.23 -8.20
CA GLN A 117 -1.58 13.76 -6.95
C GLN A 117 -0.53 14.76 -6.42
N CYS A 118 0.30 15.32 -7.27
CA CYS A 118 1.32 16.30 -6.87
C CYS A 118 0.69 17.56 -6.25
N CYS A 119 -0.35 18.10 -6.85
CA CYS A 119 -1.06 19.28 -6.34
C CYS A 119 -1.75 19.01 -5.00
N LYS A 120 -2.35 17.83 -4.83
CA LYS A 120 -2.99 17.44 -3.57
C LYS A 120 -1.99 17.24 -2.45
N TRP A 121 -0.87 16.58 -2.71
CA TRP A 121 0.18 16.38 -1.73
C TRP A 121 0.72 17.71 -1.18
N LEU A 122 0.95 18.70 -2.05
CA LEU A 122 1.34 20.05 -1.64
C LEU A 122 0.25 20.74 -0.81
N ARG A 123 -1.03 20.58 -1.18
CA ARG A 123 -2.16 21.13 -0.44
C ARG A 123 -2.30 20.48 0.94
N PHE A 124 -2.15 19.16 1.03
CA PHE A 124 -2.18 18.42 2.30
C PHE A 124 -1.07 18.89 3.25
N ILE A 125 0.19 18.94 2.77
CA ILE A 125 1.32 19.45 3.58
C ILE A 125 1.04 20.86 4.07
N ARG A 126 0.57 21.73 3.20
CA ARG A 126 0.19 23.09 3.57
C ARG A 126 -0.88 23.10 4.66
N ASN A 127 -1.93 22.33 4.50
CA ASN A 127 -3.03 22.27 5.46
C ASN A 127 -2.58 21.65 6.80
N PHE A 128 -1.80 20.59 6.78
CA PHE A 128 -1.26 19.94 7.96
C PHE A 128 -0.37 20.89 8.80
N PHE A 129 0.47 21.68 8.15
CA PHE A 129 1.33 22.64 8.85
C PHE A 129 0.63 23.96 9.24
N LEU A 130 -0.44 24.35 8.54
CA LEU A 130 -1.16 25.58 8.81
C LEU A 130 -2.39 25.40 9.72
N SER A 131 -2.98 24.20 9.78
CA SER A 131 -4.15 23.89 10.60
C SER A 131 -3.74 23.15 11.87
N CYS A 132 -3.33 23.91 12.88
CA CYS A 132 -3.12 23.39 14.25
C CYS A 132 -4.45 23.25 15.01
N SER A 133 -5.57 22.92 14.35
CA SER A 133 -6.85 22.69 15.04
C SER A 133 -7.10 21.20 15.18
N THR A 134 -7.49 20.79 16.37
CA THR A 134 -7.83 19.40 16.73
C THR A 134 -8.90 18.78 15.82
N CYS A 135 -9.79 19.57 15.24
CA CYS A 135 -10.83 19.09 14.31
C CYS A 135 -10.26 18.53 13.00
N CYS A 136 -9.20 19.16 12.41
CA CYS A 136 -8.61 18.67 11.17
C CYS A 136 -7.83 17.38 11.36
N LEU A 137 -7.29 17.13 12.55
CA LEU A 137 -6.63 15.87 12.86
C LEU A 137 -7.63 14.73 13.01
N VAL A 138 -8.79 14.97 13.59
CA VAL A 138 -9.83 13.95 13.77
C VAL A 138 -10.36 13.50 12.40
N SER A 139 -10.73 14.43 11.52
CA SER A 139 -11.22 14.06 10.17
C SER A 139 -10.15 13.33 9.34
N ALA A 140 -8.89 13.74 9.42
CA ALA A 140 -7.81 13.06 8.72
C ALA A 140 -7.60 11.60 9.21
N PHE A 141 -7.89 11.30 10.47
CA PHE A 141 -7.87 9.92 10.97
C PHE A 141 -9.11 9.13 10.57
N GLU A 142 -10.25 9.77 10.31
CA GLU A 142 -11.41 9.13 9.70
C GLU A 142 -11.09 8.64 8.30
N ASP A 143 -10.39 9.43 7.47
CA ASP A 143 -9.92 9.03 6.15
C ASP A 143 -8.95 7.84 6.16
N HIS A 144 -8.36 7.55 7.32
CA HIS A 144 -7.51 6.38 7.52
C HIS A 144 -8.30 5.09 7.82
N THR A 145 -9.59 5.15 8.11
CA THR A 145 -10.34 3.95 8.46
C THR A 145 -10.54 3.04 7.24
N MET A 146 -10.58 1.73 7.48
CA MET A 146 -10.80 0.77 6.37
C MET A 146 -12.22 0.91 5.79
N ASP A 147 -13.18 1.32 6.60
CA ASP A 147 -14.55 1.55 6.16
C ASP A 147 -14.61 2.66 5.11
N ASN A 148 -13.92 3.79 5.33
CA ASN A 148 -13.84 4.86 4.34
C ASN A 148 -13.11 4.42 3.05
N TYR A 149 -12.07 3.58 3.15
CA TYR A 149 -11.44 2.99 1.97
C TYR A 149 -12.40 2.11 1.16
N ILE A 150 -13.26 1.35 1.85
CA ILE A 150 -14.28 0.49 1.21
C ILE A 150 -15.33 1.36 0.55
N ASP A 151 -15.89 2.33 1.27
CA ASP A 151 -16.93 3.23 0.78
C ASP A 151 -16.49 3.98 -0.48
N ASP A 152 -15.29 4.56 -0.47
CA ASP A 152 -14.74 5.26 -1.63
C ASP A 152 -14.50 4.33 -2.83
N LEU A 153 -14.05 3.12 -2.59
CA LEU A 153 -13.84 2.14 -3.65
C LEU A 153 -15.16 1.64 -4.25
N GLU A 154 -16.20 1.47 -3.44
CA GLU A 154 -17.52 1.06 -3.91
C GLU A 154 -18.19 2.14 -4.77
N HIS A 155 -17.97 3.42 -4.46
CA HIS A 155 -18.53 4.56 -5.20
C HIS A 155 -17.73 4.92 -6.46
N ILE A 156 -16.52 4.38 -6.64
CA ILE A 156 -15.73 4.65 -7.85
C ILE A 156 -16.27 3.83 -9.04
N GLU A 157 -17.13 4.43 -9.85
CA GLU A 157 -17.66 3.82 -11.08
C GLU A 157 -16.56 3.35 -12.04
N ASN A 158 -15.43 4.04 -12.08
CA ASN A 158 -14.28 3.70 -12.93
C ASN A 158 -13.49 2.49 -12.44
N PHE A 159 -13.66 2.04 -11.21
CA PHE A 159 -13.03 0.80 -10.72
C PHE A 159 -13.64 -0.43 -11.38
N LYS A 160 -14.94 -0.40 -11.67
CA LYS A 160 -15.64 -1.52 -12.37
C LYS A 160 -15.33 -1.58 -13.86
N ASN A 161 -14.94 -0.46 -14.48
CA ASN A 161 -14.73 -0.35 -15.93
C ASN A 161 -13.26 -0.23 -16.34
N ASN A 162 -12.32 -0.13 -15.41
CA ASN A 162 -10.90 0.08 -15.72
C ASN A 162 -10.13 -1.24 -15.64
N GLU A 163 -10.18 -2.05 -16.72
CA GLU A 163 -9.29 -3.21 -16.91
C GLU A 163 -7.80 -2.86 -16.76
N GLN A 164 -7.41 -1.58 -16.81
CA GLN A 164 -6.03 -1.14 -16.58
C GLN A 164 -5.58 -1.25 -15.13
N LEU A 165 -6.49 -1.33 -14.16
CA LEU A 165 -6.14 -1.55 -12.74
C LEU A 165 -5.73 -3.00 -12.47
N TYR A 166 -6.20 -3.93 -13.30
CA TYR A 166 -5.95 -5.37 -13.18
C TYR A 166 -5.02 -5.92 -14.27
N LYS A 167 -4.49 -5.08 -15.16
CA LYS A 167 -3.40 -5.49 -16.04
C LYS A 167 -2.12 -5.58 -15.23
N VAL A 168 -1.99 -6.72 -14.64
CA VAL A 168 -0.83 -7.24 -13.95
C VAL A 168 0.02 -7.97 -14.98
#